data_472dbeab6381eaa1d48b56531fdad309
#
_entry.id   472dbeab6381eaa1d48b56531fdad309
#
_cell.length_a   1.000
_cell.length_b   1.000
_cell.length_c   1.000
_cell.angle_alpha   90.00
_cell.angle_beta   90.00
_cell.angle_gamma   90.00
#
_symmetry.space_group_name_H-M   'P 1'
#
loop_
_entity.id
_entity.type
_entity.pdbx_description
1 polymer ?
#
loop_
_entity_poly.entity_id
_entity_poly.type
_entity_poly.pdbx_seq_one_letter_code
_entity_poly.pdbx_strand_id
1 'polypeptide(L)'
;MDRLFRLLFVLLLSVSAGLTQETPAPQLQPRPAEPAKPNSAPRDISLEVQVTDKSGAPVRGLQQQDFTILDDKRPQSVVSFHAVDNGGDSTTDPVQVILVVDAVNAAFNAVTYERDELKKFLLQNGGHLPLPVSLVVFTDAGAKVQQGSSRDGNALAALYAQYETGLRTINRSQGFYGAADRFALSLKTLNSLVEYEGRQPGRKLMVWFSPGWPLLSGPRVELTSKETQQLFNSIVSFSDSLRQARVTLYAIDPLGLADAGGIRIGYYKEFLKGVTAPSRVNAGNLGLQVLAVQSGGLVLNSTNDLTASIANCAADANSFYVLSFDAARADRVNEYHAIGVNVDKPGTTARTRTGYYAQP
;
A
#
# COMPACT_ATOMS: atom_id res chain seq x y z
N MET A 1 -28.90 -14.51 6.84
CA MET A 1 -27.64 -14.27 6.12
C MET A 1 -27.38 -12.77 5.91
N ASP A 2 -28.39 -11.94 5.70
CA ASP A 2 -28.25 -10.50 5.44
C ASP A 2 -27.74 -9.62 6.60
N ARG A 3 -27.96 -10.02 7.84
CA ARG A 3 -27.63 -9.16 9.00
C ARG A 3 -26.13 -9.09 9.34
N LEU A 4 -25.37 -10.12 9.05
CA LEU A 4 -23.92 -10.14 9.36
C LEU A 4 -23.07 -9.40 8.33
N PHE A 5 -23.48 -9.42 7.06
CA PHE A 5 -22.81 -8.64 6.02
C PHE A 5 -22.97 -7.13 6.25
N ARG A 6 -24.13 -6.73 6.78
CA ARG A 6 -24.40 -5.33 7.18
C ARG A 6 -23.54 -4.86 8.36
N LEU A 7 -23.19 -5.77 9.29
CA LEU A 7 -22.31 -5.47 10.43
C LEU A 7 -20.85 -5.23 10.01
N LEU A 8 -20.38 -5.92 8.97
CA LEU A 8 -19.00 -5.81 8.50
C LEU A 8 -18.70 -4.43 7.91
N PHE A 9 -19.67 -3.83 7.20
CA PHE A 9 -19.50 -2.52 6.57
C PHE A 9 -19.72 -1.35 7.54
N VAL A 10 -20.52 -1.53 8.59
CA VAL A 10 -20.78 -0.49 9.60
C VAL A 10 -19.56 -0.26 10.50
N LEU A 11 -18.72 -1.27 10.72
CA LEU A 11 -17.52 -1.15 11.57
C LEU A 11 -16.39 -0.27 10.96
N LEU A 12 -16.40 -0.07 9.64
CA LEU A 12 -15.43 0.79 8.95
C LEU A 12 -15.74 2.31 9.06
N LEU A 13 -16.94 2.67 9.53
CA LEU A 13 -17.44 4.06 9.52
C LEU A 13 -17.62 4.69 10.91
N SER A 14 -17.31 4.01 12.00
CA SER A 14 -17.49 4.56 13.36
C SER A 14 -16.20 5.12 13.96
N VAL A 15 -15.59 6.09 13.33
CA VAL A 15 -14.59 6.97 13.99
C VAL A 15 -15.03 8.41 13.81
N SER A 16 -15.33 9.03 14.95
CA SER A 16 -15.56 10.43 15.26
C SER A 16 -17.01 10.90 15.41
N ALA A 17 -17.50 10.81 16.64
CA ALA A 17 -18.37 11.81 17.24
C ALA A 17 -18.01 11.92 18.73
N GLY A 18 -17.02 12.73 19.03
CA GLY A 18 -16.78 13.22 20.39
C GLY A 18 -17.78 14.32 20.70
N LEU A 19 -18.67 14.07 21.65
CA LEU A 19 -19.54 15.08 22.25
C LEU A 19 -18.71 15.92 23.21
N THR A 20 -18.39 17.17 22.82
CA THR A 20 -17.95 18.21 23.76
C THR A 20 -19.13 19.14 24.05
N GLN A 21 -19.45 19.30 25.34
CA GLN A 21 -20.40 20.27 25.86
C GLN A 21 -19.86 21.69 25.62
N GLU A 22 -20.65 22.51 24.95
CA GLU A 22 -20.35 23.93 24.72
C GLU A 22 -20.81 24.80 25.90
N THR A 23 -19.90 25.67 26.35
CA THR A 23 -20.19 26.85 27.15
C THR A 23 -20.41 28.05 26.22
N PRO A 24 -21.44 28.90 26.39
CA PRO A 24 -21.71 29.97 25.44
C PRO A 24 -20.73 31.13 25.60
N ALA A 25 -20.10 31.53 24.47
CA ALA A 25 -19.26 32.70 24.37
C ALA A 25 -19.95 33.85 23.58
N PRO A 26 -19.51 35.11 23.75
CA PRO A 26 -20.25 36.31 23.34
C PRO A 26 -20.33 36.51 21.82
N GLN A 27 -21.48 36.99 21.35
CA GLN A 27 -21.75 37.25 19.94
C GLN A 27 -20.90 38.43 19.42
N LEU A 28 -20.06 38.11 18.44
CA LEU A 28 -19.39 39.07 17.56
C LEU A 28 -20.17 39.19 16.24
N GLN A 29 -20.45 40.39 15.81
CA GLN A 29 -21.19 40.70 14.58
C GLN A 29 -20.44 40.20 13.34
N PRO A 30 -21.15 39.71 12.29
CA PRO A 30 -20.50 39.15 11.12
C PRO A 30 -19.89 40.29 10.25
N ARG A 31 -18.59 40.15 10.01
CA ARG A 31 -17.89 40.94 8.97
C ARG A 31 -18.34 40.41 7.60
N PRO A 32 -18.59 41.27 6.59
CA PRO A 32 -18.91 40.78 5.26
C PRO A 32 -17.80 39.86 4.74
N ALA A 33 -18.19 38.67 4.33
CA ALA A 33 -17.25 37.72 3.75
C ALA A 33 -16.78 38.21 2.40
N GLU A 34 -15.48 38.46 2.25
CA GLU A 34 -14.85 38.51 0.94
C GLU A 34 -15.11 37.19 0.21
N PRO A 35 -15.39 37.21 -1.10
CA PRO A 35 -15.56 35.99 -1.86
C PRO A 35 -14.27 35.17 -1.76
N ALA A 36 -14.36 34.03 -1.11
CA ALA A 36 -13.27 33.09 -1.03
C ALA A 36 -12.83 32.73 -2.45
N LYS A 37 -11.58 33.01 -2.80
CA LYS A 37 -10.96 32.45 -3.99
C LYS A 37 -11.12 30.93 -3.90
N PRO A 38 -11.53 30.28 -4.99
CA PRO A 38 -11.64 28.82 -4.98
C PRO A 38 -10.27 28.28 -4.58
N ASN A 39 -10.22 27.61 -3.44
CA ASN A 39 -9.04 26.91 -2.96
C ASN A 39 -8.86 25.71 -3.89
N SER A 40 -8.18 25.92 -5.02
CA SER A 40 -7.80 24.85 -5.92
C SER A 40 -6.82 23.98 -5.13
N ALA A 41 -7.28 22.81 -4.72
CA ALA A 41 -6.39 21.78 -4.19
C ALA A 41 -5.19 21.61 -5.14
N PRO A 42 -3.98 21.41 -4.62
CA PRO A 42 -2.82 21.21 -5.48
C PRO A 42 -3.11 20.07 -6.45
N ARG A 43 -3.09 20.39 -7.75
CA ARG A 43 -3.29 19.39 -8.82
C ARG A 43 -2.02 18.62 -9.14
N ASP A 44 -0.97 18.90 -8.41
CA ASP A 44 0.32 18.27 -8.61
C ASP A 44 0.25 16.79 -8.17
N ILE A 45 0.39 15.91 -9.14
CA ILE A 45 0.50 14.47 -8.92
C ILE A 45 1.97 14.09 -8.97
N SER A 46 2.49 13.67 -7.83
CA SER A 46 3.84 13.14 -7.70
C SER A 46 3.86 11.63 -7.88
N LEU A 47 4.83 11.15 -8.66
CA LEU A 47 5.05 9.75 -9.02
C LEU A 47 6.46 9.33 -8.60
N GLU A 48 6.58 8.28 -7.79
CA GLU A 48 7.83 7.56 -7.63
C GLU A 48 7.95 6.51 -8.74
N VAL A 49 8.97 6.64 -9.58
CA VAL A 49 9.18 5.81 -10.75
C VAL A 49 10.43 4.95 -10.58
N GLN A 50 10.24 3.63 -10.59
CA GLN A 50 11.33 2.66 -10.68
C GLN A 50 11.64 2.41 -12.15
N VAL A 51 12.90 2.49 -12.53
CA VAL A 51 13.34 2.09 -13.86
C VAL A 51 14.36 0.97 -13.75
N THR A 52 14.07 -0.15 -14.37
CA THR A 52 14.95 -1.33 -14.35
C THR A 52 15.29 -1.75 -15.76
N ASP A 53 16.44 -2.39 -15.93
CA ASP A 53 16.82 -3.09 -17.15
C ASP A 53 16.18 -4.48 -17.23
N LYS A 54 16.53 -5.25 -18.29
CA LYS A 54 16.01 -6.61 -18.49
C LYS A 54 16.43 -7.61 -17.41
N SER A 55 17.50 -7.32 -16.65
CA SER A 55 17.94 -8.15 -15.54
C SER A 55 17.25 -7.79 -14.22
N GLY A 56 16.46 -6.71 -14.20
CA GLY A 56 15.84 -6.15 -13.00
C GLY A 56 16.74 -5.18 -12.25
N ALA A 57 17.94 -4.88 -12.76
CA ALA A 57 18.85 -3.93 -12.12
C ALA A 57 18.36 -2.48 -12.32
N PRO A 58 18.48 -1.59 -11.30
CA PRO A 58 18.09 -0.20 -11.41
C PRO A 58 18.89 0.54 -12.49
N VAL A 59 18.20 1.30 -13.33
CA VAL A 59 18.81 2.16 -14.34
C VAL A 59 18.98 3.56 -13.78
N ARG A 60 20.22 4.04 -13.71
CA ARG A 60 20.59 5.36 -13.19
C ARG A 60 20.94 6.33 -14.30
N GLY A 61 21.03 7.63 -13.94
CA GLY A 61 21.52 8.70 -14.80
C GLY A 61 20.54 9.18 -15.86
N LEU A 62 19.26 8.75 -15.80
CA LEU A 62 18.21 9.29 -16.68
C LEU A 62 17.93 10.74 -16.30
N GLN A 63 17.53 11.53 -17.31
CA GLN A 63 17.17 12.94 -17.19
C GLN A 63 15.67 13.12 -17.45
N GLN A 64 15.15 14.29 -17.13
CA GLN A 64 13.74 14.61 -17.31
C GLN A 64 13.22 14.32 -18.73
N GLN A 65 14.01 14.64 -19.74
CA GLN A 65 13.64 14.44 -21.16
C GLN A 65 13.53 12.97 -21.56
N ASP A 66 14.08 12.04 -20.77
CA ASP A 66 13.99 10.62 -21.03
C ASP A 66 12.63 10.04 -20.61
N PHE A 67 11.78 10.84 -19.94
CA PHE A 67 10.50 10.41 -19.42
C PHE A 67 9.32 11.04 -20.14
N THR A 68 8.32 10.22 -20.44
CA THR A 68 7.00 10.67 -20.89
C THR A 68 5.95 10.13 -19.92
N ILE A 69 5.26 11.04 -19.21
CA ILE A 69 4.11 10.67 -18.36
C ILE A 69 2.87 10.61 -19.24
N LEU A 70 2.07 9.57 -19.05
CA LEU A 70 0.79 9.39 -19.72
C LEU A 70 -0.33 9.42 -18.69
N ASP A 71 -1.29 10.30 -18.85
CA ASP A 71 -2.55 10.35 -18.11
C ASP A 71 -3.69 9.96 -19.07
N ASP A 72 -4.34 8.84 -18.82
CA ASP A 72 -5.30 8.22 -19.74
C ASP A 72 -4.76 8.14 -21.19
N LYS A 73 -3.50 7.72 -21.31
CA LYS A 73 -2.74 7.60 -22.59
C LYS A 73 -2.42 8.96 -23.25
N ARG A 74 -2.71 10.10 -22.64
CA ARG A 74 -2.38 11.43 -23.14
C ARG A 74 -1.07 11.88 -22.52
N PRO A 75 -0.06 12.30 -23.32
CA PRO A 75 1.18 12.82 -22.77
C PRO A 75 0.95 14.06 -21.90
N GLN A 76 1.64 14.09 -20.76
CA GLN A 76 1.63 15.22 -19.81
C GLN A 76 3.03 15.82 -19.71
N SER A 77 3.09 17.13 -19.50
CA SER A 77 4.35 17.83 -19.23
C SER A 77 4.84 17.50 -17.83
N VAL A 78 6.12 17.13 -17.71
CA VAL A 78 6.79 16.97 -16.41
C VAL A 78 7.03 18.34 -15.80
N VAL A 79 6.42 18.62 -14.66
CA VAL A 79 6.55 19.89 -13.92
C VAL A 79 7.79 19.89 -13.04
N SER A 80 8.05 18.76 -12.35
CA SER A 80 9.26 18.59 -11.55
C SER A 80 9.90 17.23 -11.80
N PHE A 81 11.22 17.19 -11.67
CA PHE A 81 12.05 16.00 -11.83
C PHE A 81 13.12 15.96 -10.75
N HIS A 82 13.24 14.83 -10.08
CA HIS A 82 14.32 14.59 -9.13
C HIS A 82 14.77 13.13 -9.22
N ALA A 83 16.06 12.91 -9.49
CA ALA A 83 16.67 11.59 -9.44
C ALA A 83 17.17 11.31 -8.02
N VAL A 84 16.80 10.18 -7.46
CA VAL A 84 17.25 9.73 -6.13
C VAL A 84 18.17 8.55 -6.31
N ASP A 85 19.43 8.74 -5.94
CA ASP A 85 20.42 7.68 -5.83
C ASP A 85 20.79 7.52 -4.37
N ASN A 86 20.89 6.27 -3.88
CA ASN A 86 21.13 5.93 -2.48
C ASN A 86 20.11 6.55 -1.51
N GLY A 87 18.81 6.40 -1.82
CA GLY A 87 17.71 6.99 -1.05
C GLY A 87 17.71 6.66 0.45
N GLY A 88 18.39 5.57 0.85
CA GLY A 88 18.57 5.23 2.26
C GLY A 88 19.45 6.18 3.07
N ASP A 89 20.27 6.98 2.41
CA ASP A 89 21.19 7.93 3.06
C ASP A 89 20.71 9.39 2.94
N SER A 90 19.59 9.62 2.28
CA SER A 90 19.01 10.95 2.17
C SER A 90 18.47 11.43 3.51
N THR A 91 18.91 12.59 3.96
CA THR A 91 18.36 13.26 5.15
C THR A 91 17.17 14.14 4.82
N THR A 92 17.06 14.59 3.58
CA THR A 92 15.97 15.47 3.12
C THR A 92 14.75 14.70 2.64
N ASP A 93 14.96 13.51 2.06
CA ASP A 93 13.89 12.61 1.60
C ASP A 93 14.22 11.16 1.98
N PRO A 94 14.11 10.81 3.27
CA PRO A 94 14.51 9.50 3.75
C PRO A 94 13.62 8.39 3.15
N VAL A 95 14.22 7.22 2.93
CA VAL A 95 13.48 6.01 2.55
C VAL A 95 13.61 4.99 3.66
N GLN A 96 12.49 4.42 4.08
CA GLN A 96 12.44 3.34 5.07
C GLN A 96 11.71 2.12 4.56
N VAL A 97 12.08 0.96 5.09
CA VAL A 97 11.42 -0.32 4.81
C VAL A 97 10.60 -0.72 6.04
N ILE A 98 9.34 -1.07 5.82
CA ILE A 98 8.42 -1.54 6.85
C ILE A 98 8.11 -3.00 6.56
N LEU A 99 8.51 -3.90 7.43
CA LEU A 99 8.29 -5.34 7.30
C LEU A 99 7.05 -5.72 8.12
N VAL A 100 5.98 -6.16 7.46
CA VAL A 100 4.71 -6.53 8.09
C VAL A 100 4.55 -8.04 8.08
N VAL A 101 4.66 -8.66 9.25
CA VAL A 101 4.45 -10.10 9.48
C VAL A 101 2.96 -10.34 9.70
N ASP A 102 2.30 -11.04 8.77
CA ASP A 102 0.86 -11.31 8.81
C ASP A 102 0.54 -12.68 9.40
N ALA A 103 0.33 -12.73 10.71
CA ALA A 103 -0.12 -13.93 11.39
C ALA A 103 -1.65 -14.17 11.35
N VAL A 104 -2.40 -13.29 10.65
CA VAL A 104 -3.86 -13.40 10.51
C VAL A 104 -4.25 -14.22 9.29
N ASN A 105 -3.55 -14.02 8.16
CA ASN A 105 -3.90 -14.63 6.88
C ASN A 105 -2.97 -15.77 6.49
N ALA A 106 -1.75 -15.82 7.06
CA ALA A 106 -0.80 -16.90 6.81
C ALA A 106 -1.12 -18.15 7.64
N ALA A 107 -0.81 -19.33 7.10
CA ALA A 107 -0.87 -20.58 7.82
C ALA A 107 0.32 -20.72 8.80
N PHE A 108 0.19 -21.58 9.81
CA PHE A 108 1.22 -21.74 10.85
C PHE A 108 2.60 -22.09 10.30
N ASN A 109 2.67 -23.02 9.34
CA ASN A 109 3.91 -23.38 8.68
C ASN A 109 4.53 -22.22 7.90
N ALA A 110 3.70 -21.37 7.27
CA ALA A 110 4.15 -20.17 6.57
C ALA A 110 4.77 -19.17 7.55
N VAL A 111 4.12 -18.89 8.66
CA VAL A 111 4.62 -17.97 9.70
C VAL A 111 5.94 -18.50 10.31
N THR A 112 6.05 -19.81 10.52
CA THR A 112 7.28 -20.41 11.04
C THR A 112 8.44 -20.27 10.06
N TYR A 113 8.20 -20.55 8.78
CA TYR A 113 9.20 -20.39 7.74
C TYR A 113 9.62 -18.91 7.57
N GLU A 114 8.64 -18.03 7.46
CA GLU A 114 8.85 -16.59 7.37
C GLU A 114 9.73 -16.05 8.51
N ARG A 115 9.46 -16.51 9.74
CA ARG A 115 10.22 -16.12 10.92
C ARG A 115 11.72 -16.41 10.77
N ASP A 116 12.05 -17.62 10.35
CA ASP A 116 13.44 -18.06 10.21
C ASP A 116 14.14 -17.30 9.07
N GLU A 117 13.46 -17.07 7.97
CA GLU A 117 13.98 -16.32 6.82
C GLU A 117 14.12 -14.81 7.13
N LEU A 118 13.14 -14.22 7.81
CA LEU A 118 13.21 -12.83 8.25
C LEU A 118 14.38 -12.61 9.21
N LYS A 119 14.59 -13.54 10.14
CA LYS A 119 15.75 -13.51 11.03
C LYS A 119 17.08 -13.59 10.25
N LYS A 120 17.17 -14.47 9.24
CA LYS A 120 18.36 -14.53 8.36
C LYS A 120 18.59 -13.20 7.65
N PHE A 121 17.54 -12.58 7.11
CA PHE A 121 17.65 -11.27 6.47
C PHE A 121 18.17 -10.20 7.44
N LEU A 122 17.61 -10.11 8.65
CA LEU A 122 18.00 -9.12 9.65
C LEU A 122 19.46 -9.28 10.12
N LEU A 123 19.95 -10.52 10.18
CA LEU A 123 21.32 -10.83 10.63
C LEU A 123 22.36 -10.79 9.51
N GLN A 124 21.98 -10.50 8.27
CA GLN A 124 22.94 -10.35 7.17
C GLN A 124 23.95 -9.25 7.48
N ASN A 125 25.16 -9.39 6.92
CA ASN A 125 26.26 -8.43 7.09
C ASN A 125 26.53 -8.08 8.57
N GLY A 126 26.42 -9.07 9.47
CA GLY A 126 26.60 -8.85 10.91
C GLY A 126 25.49 -8.05 11.56
N GLY A 127 24.31 -7.96 10.93
CA GLY A 127 23.16 -7.19 11.38
C GLY A 127 23.20 -5.73 10.94
N HIS A 128 24.08 -5.35 10.03
CA HIS A 128 24.10 -3.99 9.47
C HIS A 128 23.18 -3.89 8.25
N LEU A 129 22.04 -3.22 8.42
CA LEU A 129 21.03 -3.04 7.37
C LEU A 129 21.34 -1.80 6.52
N PRO A 130 21.30 -1.91 5.18
CA PRO A 130 21.57 -0.78 4.28
C PRO A 130 20.50 0.32 4.37
N LEU A 131 19.28 -0.02 4.81
CA LEU A 131 18.16 0.88 4.94
C LEU A 131 17.62 0.86 6.37
N PRO A 132 17.01 1.96 6.84
CA PRO A 132 16.24 1.93 8.07
C PRO A 132 15.04 0.98 7.92
N VAL A 133 14.90 0.04 8.84
CA VAL A 133 13.83 -0.97 8.86
C VAL A 133 13.00 -0.81 10.12
N SER A 134 11.68 -0.93 10.01
CA SER A 134 10.76 -1.12 11.12
C SER A 134 9.99 -2.43 10.99
N LEU A 135 9.60 -2.99 12.12
CA LEU A 135 8.84 -4.24 12.20
C LEU A 135 7.40 -3.96 12.62
N VAL A 136 6.49 -4.63 11.96
CA VAL A 136 5.07 -4.67 12.32
C VAL A 136 4.66 -6.13 12.44
N VAL A 137 4.06 -6.50 13.56
CA VAL A 137 3.48 -7.82 13.75
C VAL A 137 1.97 -7.68 13.79
N PHE A 138 1.31 -8.28 12.80
CA PHE A 138 -0.14 -8.23 12.62
C PHE A 138 -0.78 -9.53 13.10
N THR A 139 -1.59 -9.43 14.15
CA THR A 139 -2.33 -10.54 14.78
C THR A 139 -3.81 -10.20 14.87
N ASP A 140 -4.61 -11.11 15.42
CA ASP A 140 -6.05 -10.88 15.70
C ASP A 140 -6.31 -9.77 16.74
N ALA A 141 -5.34 -9.47 17.57
CA ALA A 141 -5.39 -8.33 18.49
C ALA A 141 -5.06 -6.99 17.79
N GLY A 142 -4.74 -7.01 16.49
CA GLY A 142 -4.32 -5.86 15.70
C GLY A 142 -2.82 -5.85 15.41
N ALA A 143 -2.32 -4.71 14.92
CA ALA A 143 -0.91 -4.53 14.62
C ALA A 143 -0.14 -3.98 15.82
N LYS A 144 1.02 -4.59 16.09
CA LYS A 144 2.04 -4.02 16.98
C LYS A 144 3.13 -3.41 16.10
N VAL A 145 3.28 -2.11 16.20
CA VAL A 145 4.24 -1.33 15.40
C VAL A 145 5.44 -1.00 16.28
N GLN A 146 6.63 -1.31 15.80
CA GLN A 146 7.86 -0.82 16.41
C GLN A 146 7.92 0.71 16.30
N GLN A 147 8.28 1.39 17.37
CA GLN A 147 8.48 2.83 17.34
C GLN A 147 9.82 3.17 16.67
N GLY A 148 9.73 3.93 15.57
CA GLY A 148 10.88 4.31 14.77
C GLY A 148 11.42 3.17 13.90
N SER A 149 12.47 3.46 13.15
CA SER A 149 13.18 2.51 12.31
C SER A 149 14.62 2.36 12.77
N SER A 150 15.26 1.22 12.45
CA SER A 150 16.64 0.93 12.85
C SER A 150 17.42 0.31 11.69
N ARG A 151 18.73 0.58 11.63
CA ARG A 151 19.67 -0.14 10.78
C ARG A 151 20.40 -1.27 11.54
N ASP A 152 20.10 -1.44 12.83
CA ASP A 152 20.61 -2.53 13.65
C ASP A 152 19.69 -3.75 13.55
N GLY A 153 20.05 -4.64 12.64
CA GLY A 153 19.31 -5.90 12.43
C GLY A 153 19.41 -6.86 13.63
N ASN A 154 20.49 -6.77 14.45
CA ASN A 154 20.59 -7.59 15.66
C ASN A 154 19.53 -7.15 16.68
N ALA A 155 19.38 -5.85 16.89
CA ALA A 155 18.36 -5.30 17.77
C ALA A 155 16.94 -5.64 17.26
N LEU A 156 16.71 -5.55 15.93
CA LEU A 156 15.42 -5.92 15.33
C LEU A 156 15.13 -7.41 15.47
N ALA A 157 16.10 -8.29 15.28
CA ALA A 157 15.95 -9.73 15.46
C ALA A 157 15.62 -10.09 16.93
N ALA A 158 16.28 -9.43 17.89
CA ALA A 158 16.00 -9.60 19.31
C ALA A 158 14.59 -9.11 19.68
N LEU A 159 14.16 -7.97 19.12
CA LEU A 159 12.80 -7.45 19.30
C LEU A 159 11.77 -8.41 18.70
N TYR A 160 12.02 -8.90 17.48
CA TYR A 160 11.12 -9.83 16.81
C TYR A 160 10.94 -11.13 17.63
N ALA A 161 12.02 -11.66 18.20
CA ALA A 161 11.97 -12.83 19.07
C ALA A 161 11.03 -12.65 20.29
N GLN A 162 10.89 -11.44 20.81
CA GLN A 162 9.93 -11.16 21.89
C GLN A 162 8.47 -11.22 21.42
N TYR A 163 8.21 -10.94 20.15
CA TYR A 163 6.85 -11.05 19.57
C TYR A 163 6.50 -12.48 19.14
N GLU A 164 7.47 -13.35 18.92
CA GLU A 164 7.26 -14.74 18.48
C GLU A 164 6.35 -15.54 19.42
N THR A 165 6.44 -15.32 20.72
CA THR A 165 5.60 -16.02 21.71
C THR A 165 4.12 -15.64 21.63
N GLY A 166 3.80 -14.52 20.97
CA GLY A 166 2.45 -14.02 20.76
C GLY A 166 1.87 -14.29 19.37
N LEU A 167 2.69 -14.84 18.46
CA LEU A 167 2.25 -15.22 17.11
C LEU A 167 1.39 -16.50 17.20
N ARG A 168 0.13 -16.33 17.57
CA ARG A 168 -0.86 -17.38 17.43
C ARG A 168 -1.52 -17.26 16.06
N THR A 169 -1.39 -18.30 15.26
CA THR A 169 -2.23 -18.42 14.08
C THR A 169 -3.67 -18.59 14.56
N ILE A 170 -4.52 -17.70 14.09
CA ILE A 170 -5.91 -17.72 14.46
C ILE A 170 -6.56 -18.88 13.71
N ASN A 171 -6.98 -19.92 14.45
CA ASN A 171 -8.02 -20.83 13.99
C ASN A 171 -9.37 -20.10 14.02
N ARG A 172 -9.49 -19.00 13.29
CA ARG A 172 -10.80 -18.41 13.06
C ARG A 172 -11.57 -19.35 12.15
N SER A 173 -12.87 -19.42 12.39
CA SER A 173 -13.79 -20.28 11.67
C SER A 173 -13.44 -20.36 10.19
N GLN A 174 -13.19 -21.58 9.73
CA GLN A 174 -13.05 -21.81 8.30
C GLN A 174 -14.39 -21.46 7.64
N GLY A 175 -14.33 -20.89 6.45
CA GLY A 175 -15.51 -20.51 5.69
C GLY A 175 -15.64 -19.00 5.46
N PHE A 176 -16.76 -18.63 4.89
CA PHE A 176 -17.03 -17.26 4.43
C PHE A 176 -16.92 -16.20 5.54
N TYR A 177 -17.50 -16.47 6.71
CA TYR A 177 -17.49 -15.50 7.83
C TYR A 177 -16.08 -15.25 8.37
N GLY A 178 -15.30 -16.31 8.57
CA GLY A 178 -13.91 -16.13 8.99
C GLY A 178 -13.05 -15.44 7.93
N ALA A 179 -13.32 -15.66 6.66
CA ALA A 179 -12.68 -14.94 5.56
C ALA A 179 -13.05 -13.45 5.58
N ALA A 180 -14.33 -13.13 5.77
CA ALA A 180 -14.82 -11.75 5.85
C ALA A 180 -14.21 -10.99 7.05
N ASP A 181 -14.12 -11.63 8.22
CA ASP A 181 -13.49 -11.04 9.41
C ASP A 181 -12.00 -10.75 9.18
N ARG A 182 -11.24 -11.71 8.59
CA ARG A 182 -9.83 -11.49 8.28
C ARG A 182 -9.63 -10.39 7.25
N PHE A 183 -10.46 -10.34 6.22
CA PHE A 183 -10.42 -9.27 5.22
C PHE A 183 -10.65 -7.89 5.85
N ALA A 184 -11.71 -7.74 6.66
CA ALA A 184 -12.01 -6.49 7.34
C ALA A 184 -10.89 -6.06 8.29
N LEU A 185 -10.32 -7.00 9.06
CA LEU A 185 -9.22 -6.75 9.97
C LEU A 185 -7.95 -6.32 9.22
N SER A 186 -7.67 -6.94 8.08
CA SER A 186 -6.53 -6.59 7.23
C SER A 186 -6.65 -5.18 6.66
N LEU A 187 -7.82 -4.80 6.14
CA LEU A 187 -8.07 -3.44 5.66
C LEU A 187 -7.95 -2.40 6.77
N LYS A 188 -8.53 -2.68 7.94
CA LYS A 188 -8.41 -1.79 9.11
C LYS A 188 -6.96 -1.60 9.51
N THR A 189 -6.18 -2.68 9.53
CA THR A 189 -4.76 -2.63 9.88
C THR A 189 -3.96 -1.84 8.85
N LEU A 190 -4.15 -2.09 7.55
CA LEU A 190 -3.50 -1.29 6.52
C LEU A 190 -3.82 0.19 6.64
N ASN A 191 -5.09 0.54 6.85
CA ASN A 191 -5.50 1.95 7.02
C ASN A 191 -4.76 2.60 8.19
N SER A 192 -4.73 1.93 9.36
CA SER A 192 -4.05 2.45 10.55
C SER A 192 -2.53 2.60 10.34
N LEU A 193 -1.90 1.67 9.62
CA LEU A 193 -0.48 1.76 9.27
C LEU A 193 -0.22 2.92 8.31
N VAL A 194 -1.03 3.08 7.27
CA VAL A 194 -0.89 4.18 6.31
C VAL A 194 -1.10 5.54 6.97
N GLU A 195 -2.07 5.67 7.88
CA GLU A 195 -2.29 6.88 8.68
C GLU A 195 -1.09 7.20 9.60
N TYR A 196 -0.52 6.18 10.25
CA TYR A 196 0.66 6.34 11.09
C TYR A 196 1.87 6.78 10.26
N GLU A 197 2.13 6.10 9.14
CA GLU A 197 3.26 6.38 8.26
C GLU A 197 3.09 7.69 7.48
N GLY A 198 1.87 8.13 7.23
CA GLY A 198 1.58 9.43 6.60
C GLY A 198 2.05 10.63 7.43
N ARG A 199 2.26 10.43 8.74
CA ARG A 199 2.81 11.45 9.65
C ARG A 199 4.35 11.45 9.67
N GLN A 200 4.97 10.42 9.12
CA GLN A 200 6.43 10.30 9.04
C GLN A 200 6.93 10.87 7.72
N PRO A 201 8.09 11.53 7.69
CA PRO A 201 8.66 12.04 6.45
C PRO A 201 9.13 10.93 5.52
N GLY A 202 9.31 11.28 4.24
CA GLY A 202 9.96 10.45 3.25
C GLY A 202 9.10 9.33 2.65
N ARG A 203 9.74 8.48 1.86
CA ARG A 203 9.12 7.36 1.16
C ARG A 203 9.15 6.07 1.99
N LYS A 204 8.09 5.29 1.95
CA LYS A 204 7.95 4.02 2.68
C LYS A 204 7.75 2.86 1.70
N LEU A 205 8.60 1.84 1.85
CA LEU A 205 8.44 0.55 1.19
C LEU A 205 7.82 -0.41 2.20
N MET A 206 6.51 -0.65 2.11
CA MET A 206 5.80 -1.54 3.04
C MET A 206 5.75 -2.94 2.43
N VAL A 207 6.55 -3.84 2.98
CA VAL A 207 6.65 -5.24 2.56
C VAL A 207 5.76 -6.09 3.47
N TRP A 208 4.67 -6.61 2.92
CA TRP A 208 3.66 -7.39 3.64
C TRP A 208 3.83 -8.88 3.31
N PHE A 209 4.18 -9.67 4.32
CA PHE A 209 4.33 -11.12 4.18
C PHE A 209 2.98 -11.80 4.40
N SER A 210 2.40 -12.28 3.31
CA SER A 210 1.09 -12.92 3.33
C SER A 210 0.83 -13.65 2.02
N PRO A 211 0.14 -14.80 2.04
CA PRO A 211 -0.36 -15.44 0.81
C PRO A 211 -1.45 -14.61 0.12
N GLY A 212 -1.82 -13.50 0.71
CA GLY A 212 -2.89 -12.61 0.30
C GLY A 212 -4.07 -12.62 1.25
N TRP A 213 -4.87 -11.57 1.19
CA TRP A 213 -6.11 -11.48 1.96
C TRP A 213 -7.23 -12.26 1.28
N PRO A 214 -8.25 -12.74 2.03
CA PRO A 214 -9.35 -13.45 1.43
C PRO A 214 -10.06 -12.60 0.38
N LEU A 215 -10.12 -13.09 -0.85
CA LEU A 215 -10.87 -12.44 -1.92
C LEU A 215 -12.33 -12.88 -1.79
N LEU A 216 -13.17 -11.99 -1.26
CA LEU A 216 -14.60 -12.21 -1.11
C LEU A 216 -15.28 -12.02 -2.47
N SER A 217 -15.23 -13.05 -3.31
CA SER A 217 -15.80 -13.02 -4.65
C SER A 217 -16.66 -14.27 -4.88
N GLY A 218 -17.57 -14.19 -5.85
CA GLY A 218 -18.39 -15.32 -6.28
C GLY A 218 -19.90 -15.01 -6.29
N PRO A 219 -20.73 -15.92 -6.82
CA PRO A 219 -22.14 -15.68 -7.06
C PRO A 219 -23.01 -15.51 -5.81
N ARG A 220 -22.43 -15.73 -4.63
CA ARG A 220 -23.11 -15.54 -3.33
C ARG A 220 -22.83 -14.19 -2.67
N VAL A 221 -21.97 -13.37 -3.28
CA VAL A 221 -21.62 -12.04 -2.78
C VAL A 221 -22.37 -11.02 -3.64
N GLU A 222 -23.66 -10.84 -3.37
CA GLU A 222 -24.45 -9.78 -3.96
C GLU A 222 -24.33 -8.52 -3.09
N LEU A 223 -23.75 -7.47 -3.65
CA LEU A 223 -23.63 -6.18 -2.99
C LEU A 223 -24.84 -5.32 -3.30
N THR A 224 -25.42 -4.71 -2.29
CA THR A 224 -26.43 -3.66 -2.45
C THR A 224 -25.80 -2.40 -3.04
N SER A 225 -26.61 -1.50 -3.62
CA SER A 225 -26.11 -0.21 -4.14
C SER A 225 -25.38 0.61 -3.09
N LYS A 226 -25.76 0.53 -1.82
CA LYS A 226 -25.09 1.20 -0.71
C LYS A 226 -23.72 0.59 -0.45
N GLU A 227 -23.60 -0.73 -0.44
CA GLU A 227 -22.34 -1.45 -0.23
C GLU A 227 -21.38 -1.25 -1.40
N THR A 228 -21.87 -1.24 -2.64
CA THR A 228 -21.05 -0.89 -3.82
C THR A 228 -20.50 0.53 -3.72
N GLN A 229 -21.29 1.50 -3.29
CA GLN A 229 -20.83 2.89 -3.10
C GLN A 229 -19.79 2.97 -1.97
N GLN A 230 -20.01 2.30 -0.85
CA GLN A 230 -19.05 2.28 0.26
C GLN A 230 -17.73 1.62 -0.15
N LEU A 231 -17.78 0.51 -0.88
CA LEU A 231 -16.62 -0.17 -1.39
C LEU A 231 -15.84 0.71 -2.38
N PHE A 232 -16.53 1.41 -3.28
CA PHE A 232 -15.92 2.38 -4.18
C PHE A 232 -15.21 3.49 -3.42
N ASN A 233 -15.86 4.07 -2.42
CA ASN A 233 -15.24 5.10 -1.57
C ASN A 233 -14.00 4.58 -0.84
N SER A 234 -14.01 3.32 -0.40
CA SER A 234 -12.85 2.68 0.23
C SER A 234 -11.68 2.52 -0.76
N ILE A 235 -11.97 2.12 -2.00
CA ILE A 235 -10.94 2.00 -3.05
C ILE A 235 -10.29 3.37 -3.32
N VAL A 236 -11.10 4.42 -3.48
CA VAL A 236 -10.61 5.80 -3.65
C VAL A 236 -9.76 6.22 -2.46
N SER A 237 -10.26 6.02 -1.23
CA SER A 237 -9.55 6.39 0.00
C SER A 237 -8.21 5.68 0.13
N PHE A 238 -8.12 4.38 -0.13
CA PHE A 238 -6.85 3.66 -0.08
C PHE A 238 -5.87 4.12 -1.15
N SER A 239 -6.35 4.37 -2.39
CA SER A 239 -5.51 4.92 -3.44
C SER A 239 -4.88 6.26 -3.03
N ASP A 240 -5.69 7.17 -2.49
CA ASP A 240 -5.25 8.49 -2.07
C ASP A 240 -4.36 8.44 -0.83
N SER A 241 -4.73 7.66 0.19
CA SER A 241 -3.97 7.54 1.44
C SER A 241 -2.58 6.96 1.20
N LEU A 242 -2.46 5.89 0.41
CA LEU A 242 -1.16 5.30 0.02
C LEU A 242 -0.30 6.32 -0.74
N ARG A 243 -0.91 7.10 -1.64
CA ARG A 243 -0.21 8.14 -2.39
C ARG A 243 0.28 9.27 -1.48
N GLN A 244 -0.60 9.82 -0.64
CA GLN A 244 -0.29 10.92 0.26
C GLN A 244 0.75 10.54 1.32
N ALA A 245 0.66 9.32 1.83
CA ALA A 245 1.64 8.77 2.77
C ALA A 245 2.95 8.36 2.10
N ARG A 246 3.05 8.40 0.76
CA ARG A 246 4.18 7.93 -0.03
C ARG A 246 4.55 6.48 0.30
N VAL A 247 3.52 5.65 0.43
CA VAL A 247 3.65 4.22 0.69
C VAL A 247 3.57 3.45 -0.62
N THR A 248 4.62 2.70 -0.94
CA THR A 248 4.62 1.65 -1.96
C THR A 248 4.46 0.31 -1.25
N LEU A 249 3.37 -0.41 -1.54
CA LEU A 249 3.06 -1.69 -0.91
C LEU A 249 3.61 -2.84 -1.75
N TYR A 250 4.24 -3.81 -1.09
CA TYR A 250 4.74 -5.05 -1.69
C TYR A 250 4.05 -6.23 -1.02
N ALA A 251 3.67 -7.24 -1.80
CA ALA A 251 3.10 -8.48 -1.28
C ALA A 251 4.07 -9.64 -1.54
N ILE A 252 4.53 -10.29 -0.49
CA ILE A 252 5.39 -11.47 -0.57
C ILE A 252 4.65 -12.65 0.03
N ASP A 253 4.45 -13.72 -0.77
CA ASP A 253 3.96 -14.99 -0.25
C ASP A 253 5.11 -15.78 0.37
N PRO A 254 5.10 -16.02 1.70
CA PRO A 254 6.20 -16.70 2.37
C PRO A 254 6.46 -18.12 1.88
N LEU A 255 5.43 -18.84 1.45
CA LEU A 255 5.55 -20.21 0.94
C LEU A 255 5.70 -20.29 -0.58
N GLY A 256 5.52 -19.18 -1.30
CA GLY A 256 5.70 -19.08 -2.73
C GLY A 256 4.99 -20.20 -3.50
N LEU A 257 5.77 -21.02 -4.20
CA LEU A 257 5.25 -22.11 -5.03
C LEU A 257 4.61 -23.26 -4.23
N ALA A 258 4.94 -23.45 -2.97
CA ALA A 258 4.47 -24.59 -2.19
C ALA A 258 2.98 -24.53 -1.85
N ASP A 259 2.42 -23.30 -1.73
CA ASP A 259 1.00 -23.06 -1.47
C ASP A 259 0.21 -22.76 -2.76
N ALA A 260 0.89 -22.81 -3.89
CA ALA A 260 0.41 -22.47 -5.20
C ALA A 260 -0.45 -23.57 -5.82
N GLY A 261 -1.61 -23.81 -5.29
CA GLY A 261 -2.67 -24.50 -6.04
C GLY A 261 -3.10 -23.63 -7.23
N GLY A 262 -2.30 -23.66 -8.29
CA GLY A 262 -2.43 -23.10 -9.65
C GLY A 262 -3.38 -21.92 -9.95
N ILE A 263 -4.60 -21.95 -9.47
CA ILE A 263 -5.66 -20.97 -9.76
C ILE A 263 -5.52 -19.70 -8.89
N ARG A 264 -4.97 -19.79 -7.68
CA ARG A 264 -4.91 -18.66 -6.74
C ARG A 264 -3.81 -17.65 -7.06
N ILE A 265 -2.69 -18.08 -7.62
CA ILE A 265 -1.50 -17.25 -7.83
C ILE A 265 -1.78 -16.04 -8.73
N GLY A 266 -2.63 -16.18 -9.70
CA GLY A 266 -2.92 -15.14 -10.69
C GLY A 266 -4.28 -14.47 -10.55
N TYR A 267 -5.15 -14.95 -9.66
CA TYR A 267 -6.55 -14.49 -9.60
C TYR A 267 -6.69 -13.00 -9.30
N TYR A 268 -5.81 -12.43 -8.50
CA TYR A 268 -5.81 -10.98 -8.23
C TYR A 268 -5.65 -10.12 -9.50
N LYS A 269 -5.07 -10.68 -10.58
CA LYS A 269 -4.85 -9.97 -11.84
C LYS A 269 -6.15 -9.52 -12.51
N GLU A 270 -7.26 -10.20 -12.22
CA GLU A 270 -8.60 -9.83 -12.72
C GLU A 270 -9.07 -8.48 -12.17
N PHE A 271 -8.53 -8.06 -11.01
CA PHE A 271 -8.92 -6.85 -10.28
C PHE A 271 -7.94 -5.68 -10.42
N LEU A 272 -6.89 -5.81 -11.24
CA LEU A 272 -5.84 -4.77 -11.38
C LEU A 272 -6.32 -3.50 -12.10
N LYS A 273 -7.37 -3.59 -12.90
CA LYS A 273 -7.91 -2.41 -13.58
C LYS A 273 -8.52 -1.46 -12.57
N GLY A 274 -8.21 -0.16 -12.72
CA GLY A 274 -8.82 0.87 -11.91
C GLY A 274 -10.35 0.88 -12.02
N VAL A 275 -11.01 1.13 -10.90
CA VAL A 275 -12.48 1.12 -10.81
C VAL A 275 -13.00 2.49 -11.17
N THR A 276 -13.75 2.59 -12.27
CA THR A 276 -14.22 3.88 -12.82
C THR A 276 -15.62 4.28 -12.33
N ALA A 277 -16.35 3.40 -11.66
CA ALA A 277 -17.71 3.65 -11.15
C ALA A 277 -18.09 2.64 -10.06
N PRO A 278 -18.98 3.00 -9.13
CA PRO A 278 -19.45 2.10 -8.07
C PRO A 278 -20.05 0.79 -8.60
N SER A 279 -20.73 0.82 -9.74
CA SER A 279 -21.32 -0.38 -10.37
C SER A 279 -20.31 -1.40 -10.88
N ARG A 280 -19.02 -1.07 -10.90
CA ARG A 280 -17.93 -1.94 -11.35
C ARG A 280 -17.05 -2.47 -10.24
N VAL A 281 -17.38 -2.16 -8.97
CA VAL A 281 -16.56 -2.61 -7.85
C VAL A 281 -16.76 -4.11 -7.59
N ASN A 282 -15.66 -4.68 -7.09
CA ASN A 282 -15.62 -6.01 -6.51
C ASN A 282 -14.78 -5.96 -5.24
N ALA A 283 -15.09 -6.79 -4.24
CA ALA A 283 -14.28 -6.86 -3.02
C ALA A 283 -12.81 -7.19 -3.31
N GLY A 284 -12.54 -7.93 -4.38
CA GLY A 284 -11.19 -8.25 -4.86
C GLY A 284 -10.34 -7.02 -5.22
N ASN A 285 -10.96 -5.87 -5.55
CA ASN A 285 -10.23 -4.63 -5.80
C ASN A 285 -9.46 -4.11 -4.58
N LEU A 286 -9.82 -4.52 -3.37
CA LEU A 286 -9.10 -4.22 -2.13
C LEU A 286 -8.22 -5.38 -1.65
N GLY A 287 -7.93 -6.36 -2.51
CA GLY A 287 -6.98 -7.44 -2.20
C GLY A 287 -5.56 -6.89 -2.04
N LEU A 288 -4.76 -7.50 -1.13
CA LEU A 288 -3.38 -7.10 -0.86
C LEU A 288 -2.55 -6.96 -2.15
N GLN A 289 -2.59 -7.98 -3.01
CA GLN A 289 -1.81 -8.01 -4.26
C GLN A 289 -2.27 -6.93 -5.24
N VAL A 290 -3.57 -6.61 -5.26
CA VAL A 290 -4.12 -5.54 -6.10
C VAL A 290 -3.61 -4.19 -5.63
N LEU A 291 -3.70 -3.91 -4.33
CA LEU A 291 -3.20 -2.67 -3.74
C LEU A 291 -1.68 -2.53 -3.90
N ALA A 292 -0.93 -3.65 -3.80
CA ALA A 292 0.50 -3.65 -4.05
C ALA A 292 0.84 -3.18 -5.48
N VAL A 293 0.25 -3.80 -6.50
CA VAL A 293 0.46 -3.39 -7.89
C VAL A 293 0.00 -1.96 -8.14
N GLN A 294 -1.18 -1.60 -7.63
CA GLN A 294 -1.74 -0.26 -7.84
C GLN A 294 -0.94 0.86 -7.17
N SER A 295 -0.23 0.56 -6.07
CA SER A 295 0.68 1.52 -5.44
C SER A 295 2.06 1.61 -6.11
N GLY A 296 2.33 0.80 -7.13
CA GLY A 296 3.61 0.74 -7.82
C GLY A 296 4.59 -0.30 -7.24
N GLY A 297 4.15 -1.18 -6.35
CA GLY A 297 4.98 -2.25 -5.81
C GLY A 297 4.90 -3.55 -6.60
N LEU A 298 5.36 -4.63 -5.99
CA LEU A 298 5.47 -5.96 -6.59
C LEU A 298 4.67 -7.00 -5.81
N VAL A 299 4.29 -8.06 -6.52
CA VAL A 299 3.76 -9.29 -5.93
C VAL A 299 4.77 -10.41 -6.21
N LEU A 300 5.39 -10.93 -5.15
CA LEU A 300 6.42 -11.96 -5.19
C LEU A 300 5.85 -13.25 -4.59
N ASN A 301 5.49 -14.18 -5.46
CA ASN A 301 4.83 -15.44 -5.11
C ASN A 301 5.34 -16.63 -5.94
N SER A 302 6.53 -16.48 -6.55
CA SER A 302 7.12 -17.50 -7.44
C SER A 302 8.42 -18.09 -6.92
N THR A 303 8.83 -17.74 -5.71
CA THR A 303 10.06 -18.24 -5.09
C THR A 303 9.85 -18.43 -3.59
N ASN A 304 10.59 -19.39 -3.02
CA ASN A 304 10.65 -19.58 -1.57
C ASN A 304 11.84 -18.84 -0.94
N ASP A 305 12.66 -18.14 -1.72
CA ASP A 305 13.73 -17.31 -1.19
C ASP A 305 13.20 -15.96 -0.73
N LEU A 306 12.76 -15.94 0.52
CA LEU A 306 12.20 -14.75 1.16
C LEU A 306 13.24 -13.65 1.33
N THR A 307 14.49 -14.04 1.65
CA THR A 307 15.61 -13.11 1.81
C THR A 307 15.90 -12.35 0.51
N ALA A 308 16.00 -13.07 -0.62
CA ALA A 308 16.16 -12.43 -1.93
C ALA A 308 14.93 -11.59 -2.32
N SER A 309 13.73 -12.03 -1.94
CA SER A 309 12.49 -11.28 -2.19
C SER A 309 12.47 -9.95 -1.45
N ILE A 310 12.87 -9.92 -0.17
CA ILE A 310 13.00 -8.67 0.61
C ILE A 310 14.06 -7.76 0.00
N ALA A 311 15.22 -8.33 -0.36
CA ALA A 311 16.31 -7.57 -0.99
C ALA A 311 15.87 -6.94 -2.32
N ASN A 312 15.08 -7.66 -3.13
CA ASN A 312 14.50 -7.14 -4.37
C ASN A 312 13.56 -5.96 -4.11
N CYS A 313 12.66 -6.05 -3.12
CA CYS A 313 11.80 -4.93 -2.74
C CYS A 313 12.62 -3.74 -2.22
N ALA A 314 13.62 -3.99 -1.38
CA ALA A 314 14.49 -2.96 -0.81
C ALA A 314 15.37 -2.27 -1.87
N ALA A 315 15.71 -2.96 -2.97
CA ALA A 315 16.46 -2.37 -4.08
C ALA A 315 15.74 -1.16 -4.70
N ASP A 316 14.41 -1.11 -4.65
CA ASP A 316 13.61 0.02 -5.11
C ASP A 316 13.85 1.31 -4.31
N ALA A 317 14.49 1.22 -3.14
CA ALA A 317 14.90 2.39 -2.36
C ALA A 317 16.22 2.99 -2.81
N ASN A 318 17.06 2.20 -3.50
CA ASN A 318 18.42 2.61 -3.82
C ASN A 318 18.49 3.59 -4.98
N SER A 319 17.58 3.47 -5.96
CA SER A 319 17.55 4.36 -7.12
C SER A 319 16.15 4.44 -7.68
N PHE A 320 15.59 5.63 -7.74
CA PHE A 320 14.28 5.91 -8.31
C PHE A 320 14.20 7.37 -8.77
N TYR A 321 13.16 7.69 -9.50
CA TYR A 321 12.90 9.03 -10.00
C TYR A 321 11.58 9.54 -9.43
N VAL A 322 11.58 10.79 -8.99
CA VAL A 322 10.36 11.49 -8.57
C VAL A 322 10.00 12.46 -9.68
N LEU A 323 8.84 12.25 -10.26
CA LEU A 323 8.28 13.07 -11.32
C LEU A 323 6.99 13.70 -10.84
N SER A 324 6.69 14.94 -11.23
CA SER A 324 5.36 15.48 -11.04
C SER A 324 4.78 16.06 -12.32
N PHE A 325 3.46 16.11 -12.38
CA PHE A 325 2.69 16.73 -13.44
C PHE A 325 1.40 17.33 -12.89
N ASP A 326 0.88 18.35 -13.59
CA ASP A 326 -0.41 18.95 -13.25
C ASP A 326 -1.55 18.07 -13.80
N ALA A 327 -2.33 17.47 -12.89
CA ALA A 327 -3.50 16.71 -13.28
C ALA A 327 -4.57 17.57 -13.95
N ALA A 328 -5.18 17.06 -15.00
CA ALA A 328 -6.36 17.70 -15.59
C ALA A 328 -7.51 17.74 -14.56
N ARG A 329 -8.42 18.71 -14.72
CA ARG A 329 -9.66 18.72 -13.94
C ARG A 329 -10.49 17.49 -14.30
N ALA A 330 -11.01 16.82 -13.28
CA ALA A 330 -11.98 15.77 -13.47
C ALA A 330 -13.35 16.36 -13.84
N ASP A 331 -14.09 15.67 -14.69
CA ASP A 331 -15.48 16.02 -15.02
C ASP A 331 -16.44 15.63 -13.89
N ARG A 332 -16.04 14.70 -13.03
CA ARG A 332 -16.82 14.17 -11.92
C ARG A 332 -15.94 13.84 -10.71
N VAL A 333 -16.58 13.78 -9.55
CA VAL A 333 -15.93 13.40 -8.29
C VAL A 333 -15.41 11.96 -8.38
N ASN A 334 -14.18 11.74 -7.93
CA ASN A 334 -13.50 10.45 -7.92
C ASN A 334 -13.39 9.83 -9.33
N GLU A 335 -13.05 10.63 -10.31
CA GLU A 335 -12.75 10.14 -11.65
C GLU A 335 -11.42 9.42 -11.67
N TYR A 336 -11.42 8.17 -12.12
CA TYR A 336 -10.19 7.38 -12.20
C TYR A 336 -9.41 7.75 -13.45
N HIS A 337 -8.13 8.05 -13.27
CA HIS A 337 -7.15 8.33 -14.32
C HIS A 337 -6.06 7.26 -14.29
N ALA A 338 -5.84 6.60 -15.43
CA ALA A 338 -4.78 5.60 -15.56
C ALA A 338 -3.44 6.29 -15.85
N ILE A 339 -2.40 5.93 -15.09
CA ILE A 339 -1.04 6.46 -15.26
C ILE A 339 -0.17 5.45 -15.99
N GLY A 340 0.60 5.95 -16.95
CA GLY A 340 1.72 5.26 -17.57
C GLY A 340 2.96 6.14 -17.56
N VAL A 341 4.13 5.52 -17.53
CA VAL A 341 5.41 6.21 -17.72
C VAL A 341 6.24 5.44 -18.75
N ASN A 342 6.60 6.14 -19.81
CA ASN A 342 7.53 5.63 -20.81
C ASN A 342 8.92 6.22 -20.57
N VAL A 343 9.95 5.41 -20.86
CA VAL A 343 11.36 5.84 -20.78
C VAL A 343 11.98 5.66 -22.16
N ASP A 344 12.58 6.73 -22.67
CA ASP A 344 13.24 6.72 -23.97
C ASP A 344 14.65 6.10 -23.89
N LYS A 345 14.70 4.86 -23.40
CA LYS A 345 15.91 4.05 -23.34
C LYS A 345 15.55 2.59 -23.63
N PRO A 346 16.06 2.02 -24.73
CA PRO A 346 15.73 0.64 -25.11
C PRO A 346 16.12 -0.37 -24.03
N GLY A 347 15.25 -1.35 -23.82
CA GLY A 347 15.50 -2.45 -22.89
C GLY A 347 15.27 -2.10 -21.42
N THR A 348 14.65 -0.96 -21.13
CA THR A 348 14.22 -0.59 -19.78
C THR A 348 12.72 -0.78 -19.57
N THR A 349 12.33 -0.90 -18.32
CA THR A 349 10.93 -0.95 -17.88
C THR A 349 10.74 0.06 -16.76
N ALA A 350 9.75 0.95 -16.91
CA ALA A 350 9.34 1.86 -15.87
C ALA A 350 8.16 1.28 -15.07
N ARG A 351 8.18 1.44 -13.75
CA ARG A 351 7.11 1.03 -12.85
C ARG A 351 6.80 2.16 -11.86
N THR A 352 5.53 2.46 -11.72
CA THR A 352 4.98 3.44 -10.79
C THR A 352 3.56 3.04 -10.41
N ARG A 353 2.84 3.85 -9.64
CA ARG A 353 1.41 3.62 -9.41
C ARG A 353 0.63 3.57 -10.72
N THR A 354 -0.43 2.76 -10.74
CA THR A 354 -1.19 2.51 -11.97
C THR A 354 -2.24 3.58 -12.28
N GLY A 355 -2.55 4.45 -11.32
CA GLY A 355 -3.54 5.51 -11.49
C GLY A 355 -3.81 6.28 -10.21
N TYR A 356 -4.74 7.23 -10.31
CA TYR A 356 -5.22 8.06 -9.21
C TYR A 356 -6.69 8.44 -9.42
N TYR A 357 -7.33 8.96 -8.36
CA TYR A 357 -8.69 9.49 -8.44
C TYR A 357 -8.66 11.00 -8.39
N ALA A 358 -9.12 11.64 -9.47
CA ALA A 358 -9.15 13.07 -9.60
C ALA A 358 -10.44 13.67 -9.03
N GLN A 359 -10.35 14.95 -8.64
CA GLN A 359 -11.48 15.76 -8.18
C GLN A 359 -11.74 16.91 -9.18
N PRO A 360 -12.98 17.40 -9.30
CA PRO A 360 -13.35 18.53 -10.16
C PRO A 360 -12.62 19.85 -9.85
#